data_ff478452c29124dd66cef3da8a8ebd59
#
_entry.id   ff478452c29124dd66cef3da8a8ebd59
#
_cell.length_a   1.000
_cell.length_b   1.000
_cell.length_c   1.000
_cell.angle_alpha   90.00
_cell.angle_beta   90.00
_cell.angle_gamma   90.00
#
_symmetry.space_group_name_H-M   'P 1'
#
loop_
_entity.id
_entity.type
_entity.pdbx_description
1 polymer ?
#
loop_
_entity_poly.entity_id
_entity_poly.type
_entity_poly.pdbx_seq_one_letter_code
_entity_poly.pdbx_strand_id
1 'polypeptide(L)'
;SEGHDFFRLGGLDLSKDGRWMLYGVDVAGDERYDFRIRDLAGLETGEPVSELPEQFTGIGSACFTPDGQWVFWVELDDSWRPLAVWRHRVGTAVESDVCVYRETDERFWVGVGISFDERNIVIGTGSKTTTEVLMLPVATPEGEFQAFIPRQNDIEYDVSFACFEGAGENGADVPLAVVYHNAANPNFEIDVIDMRGHEPPYRLGEGVCIAAGSPYGCEHGEPDKPITEAYFNAVNPAILQGAHGLGIEGIALHRNFVSLSYRADGQPHVAYMTKSAAAADFLAGRPWRFTELLPPALEDDWDMVADDRENFTGDHGEILWTEDEAPTDHTSSSDGASDDHLPGETRRLYTIGVGGNPSYEA
;
A
#
# COMPACT_ATOMS: atom_id res chain seq x y z
N SER A 1 -21.46 15.44 17.08
CA SER A 1 -20.80 16.19 18.18
C SER A 1 -21.78 16.82 19.16
N GLU A 2 -23.06 16.99 18.79
CA GLU A 2 -24.05 17.55 19.74
C GLU A 2 -24.29 16.60 20.91
N GLY A 3 -24.15 17.14 22.13
CA GLY A 3 -24.39 16.40 23.38
C GLY A 3 -23.21 15.64 23.96
N HIS A 4 -22.02 15.75 23.39
CA HIS A 4 -20.78 15.15 23.89
C HIS A 4 -19.72 16.21 24.17
N ASP A 5 -19.01 16.08 25.29
CA ASP A 5 -17.90 16.95 25.67
C ASP A 5 -16.65 16.71 24.81
N PHE A 6 -16.53 15.51 24.22
CA PHE A 6 -15.48 15.08 23.31
C PHE A 6 -16.10 14.39 22.09
N PHE A 7 -15.49 14.55 20.93
CA PHE A 7 -15.87 13.83 19.72
C PHE A 7 -14.69 13.72 18.76
N ARG A 8 -14.36 12.50 18.36
CA ARG A 8 -13.35 12.19 17.35
C ARG A 8 -13.89 11.15 16.38
N LEU A 9 -13.74 11.42 15.09
CA LEU A 9 -13.93 10.42 14.03
C LEU A 9 -12.64 9.61 13.93
N GLY A 10 -12.70 8.32 14.18
CA GLY A 10 -11.54 7.44 14.25
C GLY A 10 -11.31 6.61 13.00
N GLY A 11 -12.36 6.28 12.28
CA GLY A 11 -12.29 5.50 11.06
C GLY A 11 -13.45 5.82 10.13
N LEU A 12 -13.20 5.73 8.84
CA LEU A 12 -14.21 5.86 7.79
C LEU A 12 -13.83 4.94 6.64
N ASP A 13 -14.77 4.07 6.25
CA ASP A 13 -14.61 3.20 5.10
C ASP A 13 -15.91 3.16 4.30
N LEU A 14 -15.79 2.98 2.99
CA LEU A 14 -16.93 2.92 2.06
C LEU A 14 -16.86 1.64 1.26
N SER A 15 -18.00 0.98 1.09
CA SER A 15 -18.08 -0.09 0.10
C SER A 15 -17.82 0.44 -1.31
N LYS A 16 -17.28 -0.39 -2.19
CA LYS A 16 -16.89 0.00 -3.56
C LYS A 16 -18.04 0.57 -4.38
N ASP A 17 -19.27 0.11 -4.14
CA ASP A 17 -20.49 0.64 -4.78
C ASP A 17 -20.99 1.95 -4.15
N GLY A 18 -20.32 2.43 -3.08
CA GLY A 18 -20.71 3.65 -2.37
C GLY A 18 -21.98 3.54 -1.54
N ARG A 19 -22.56 2.35 -1.39
CA ARG A 19 -23.80 2.15 -0.66
C ARG A 19 -23.64 2.17 0.84
N TRP A 20 -22.58 1.54 1.36
CA TRP A 20 -22.36 1.37 2.77
C TRP A 20 -21.21 2.24 3.27
N MET A 21 -21.41 2.87 4.41
CA MET A 21 -20.40 3.62 5.13
C MET A 21 -20.19 2.99 6.50
N LEU A 22 -18.99 2.54 6.78
CA LEU A 22 -18.50 2.12 8.07
C LEU A 22 -17.77 3.30 8.70
N TYR A 23 -18.16 3.72 9.90
CA TYR A 23 -17.49 4.82 10.57
C TYR A 23 -17.38 4.57 12.07
N GLY A 24 -16.26 4.98 12.64
CA GLY A 24 -15.96 4.84 14.05
C GLY A 24 -15.92 6.19 14.75
N VAL A 25 -16.50 6.28 15.93
CA VAL A 25 -16.48 7.48 16.75
C VAL A 25 -15.99 7.16 18.16
N ASP A 26 -15.17 8.05 18.70
CA ASP A 26 -14.83 8.10 20.11
C ASP A 26 -15.47 9.35 20.72
N VAL A 27 -16.31 9.14 21.71
CA VAL A 27 -16.98 10.21 22.46
C VAL A 27 -16.52 10.33 23.91
N ALA A 28 -15.65 9.42 24.34
CA ALA A 28 -15.06 9.37 25.66
C ALA A 28 -13.66 10.00 25.73
N GLY A 29 -12.94 10.02 24.60
CA GLY A 29 -11.57 10.50 24.51
C GLY A 29 -10.55 9.45 24.98
N ASP A 30 -10.91 8.17 24.91
CA ASP A 30 -10.08 7.05 25.35
C ASP A 30 -9.52 6.21 24.20
N GLU A 31 -9.69 6.68 22.97
CA GLU A 31 -9.21 6.03 21.74
C GLU A 31 -9.82 4.64 21.47
N ARG A 32 -10.95 4.32 22.12
CA ARG A 32 -11.79 3.18 21.80
C ARG A 32 -12.96 3.67 20.96
N TYR A 33 -13.13 3.06 19.83
CA TYR A 33 -14.12 3.53 18.86
C TYR A 33 -15.34 2.63 18.84
N ASP A 34 -16.49 3.29 18.75
CA ASP A 34 -17.76 2.61 18.42
C ASP A 34 -17.99 2.74 16.93
N PHE A 35 -17.89 1.62 16.22
CA PHE A 35 -18.13 1.57 14.78
C PHE A 35 -19.59 1.21 14.48
N ARG A 36 -20.10 1.82 13.43
CA ARG A 36 -21.47 1.65 12.93
C ARG A 36 -21.48 1.62 11.42
N ILE A 37 -22.54 1.01 10.86
CA ILE A 37 -22.76 0.92 9.43
C ILE A 37 -23.96 1.79 9.05
N ARG A 38 -23.80 2.63 8.04
CA ARG A 38 -24.85 3.50 7.50
C ARG A 38 -25.16 3.14 6.07
N ASP A 39 -26.45 2.98 5.75
CA ASP A 39 -26.94 2.82 4.37
C ASP A 39 -27.04 4.21 3.72
N LEU A 40 -26.27 4.44 2.68
CA LEU A 40 -26.23 5.69 1.93
C LEU A 40 -27.13 5.69 0.70
N ALA A 41 -27.87 4.63 0.43
CA ALA A 41 -28.72 4.52 -0.78
C ALA A 41 -29.73 5.67 -0.94
N GLY A 42 -30.12 6.30 0.18
CA GLY A 42 -31.03 7.46 0.17
C GLY A 42 -30.39 8.79 -0.24
N LEU A 43 -29.05 8.92 -0.24
CA LEU A 43 -28.40 10.22 -0.47
C LEU A 43 -28.67 10.81 -1.85
N GLU A 44 -28.66 9.98 -2.90
CA GLU A 44 -28.90 10.43 -4.27
C GLU A 44 -30.35 10.84 -4.51
N THR A 45 -31.31 10.27 -3.77
CA THR A 45 -32.73 10.53 -3.89
C THR A 45 -33.27 11.57 -2.91
N GLY A 46 -32.43 12.02 -1.97
CA GLY A 46 -32.80 12.92 -0.88
C GLY A 46 -33.63 12.23 0.22
N GLU A 47 -33.65 10.90 0.24
CA GLU A 47 -34.24 10.12 1.32
C GLU A 47 -33.33 10.10 2.55
N PRO A 48 -33.87 9.93 3.75
CA PRO A 48 -33.02 9.80 4.95
C PRO A 48 -32.09 8.60 4.88
N VAL A 49 -30.84 8.82 5.18
CA VAL A 49 -29.90 7.73 5.42
C VAL A 49 -30.24 7.01 6.72
N SER A 50 -30.09 5.69 6.76
CA SER A 50 -30.38 4.87 7.92
C SER A 50 -29.14 4.18 8.44
N GLU A 51 -29.08 3.99 9.76
CA GLU A 51 -28.04 3.14 10.37
C GLU A 51 -28.57 1.72 10.49
N LEU A 52 -27.68 0.76 10.25
CA LEU A 52 -27.93 -0.62 10.57
C LEU A 52 -27.88 -0.81 12.10
N PRO A 53 -28.58 -1.84 12.63
CA PRO A 53 -28.58 -2.09 14.07
C PRO A 53 -27.25 -2.58 14.63
N GLU A 54 -26.33 -3.04 13.78
CA GLU A 54 -25.01 -3.53 14.18
C GLU A 54 -24.16 -2.40 14.74
N GLN A 55 -23.54 -2.67 15.89
CA GLN A 55 -22.64 -1.74 16.53
C GLN A 55 -21.46 -2.52 17.11
N PHE A 56 -20.26 -2.13 16.71
CA PHE A 56 -18.99 -2.68 17.23
C PHE A 56 -18.43 -1.71 18.26
N THR A 57 -18.46 -2.10 19.53
CA THR A 57 -18.17 -1.18 20.64
C THR A 57 -16.76 -1.40 21.18
N GLY A 58 -16.01 -0.31 21.32
CA GLY A 58 -14.70 -0.30 21.96
C GLY A 58 -13.63 -1.05 21.19
N ILE A 59 -13.69 -1.01 19.86
CA ILE A 59 -12.75 -1.70 18.98
C ILE A 59 -11.63 -0.79 18.48
N GLY A 60 -10.54 -1.37 17.97
CA GLY A 60 -9.39 -0.62 17.46
C GLY A 60 -9.59 -0.08 16.06
N SER A 61 -10.05 -0.92 15.15
CA SER A 61 -10.29 -0.57 13.75
C SER A 61 -11.23 -1.57 13.08
N ALA A 62 -11.75 -1.20 11.92
CA ALA A 62 -12.55 -2.08 11.09
C ALA A 62 -12.47 -1.68 9.62
N CYS A 63 -12.69 -2.63 8.71
CA CYS A 63 -12.78 -2.40 7.27
C CYS A 63 -13.86 -3.27 6.64
N PHE A 64 -14.43 -2.79 5.51
CA PHE A 64 -15.30 -3.60 4.65
C PHE A 64 -14.51 -4.50 3.72
N THR A 65 -15.15 -5.59 3.29
CA THR A 65 -14.82 -6.16 1.96
C THR A 65 -15.29 -5.21 0.86
N PRO A 66 -14.66 -5.20 -0.33
CA PRO A 66 -15.03 -4.29 -1.42
C PRO A 66 -16.53 -4.33 -1.80
N ASP A 67 -17.16 -5.49 -1.69
CA ASP A 67 -18.59 -5.69 -1.94
C ASP A 67 -19.51 -5.21 -0.80
N GLY A 68 -18.93 -4.75 0.32
CA GLY A 68 -19.67 -4.28 1.49
C GLY A 68 -20.49 -5.34 2.22
N GLN A 69 -20.24 -6.64 1.95
CA GLN A 69 -21.02 -7.71 2.59
C GLN A 69 -20.43 -8.18 3.92
N TRP A 70 -19.15 -7.92 4.14
CA TRP A 70 -18.45 -8.33 5.35
C TRP A 70 -17.67 -7.17 5.95
N VAL A 71 -17.58 -7.17 7.28
CA VAL A 71 -16.71 -6.30 8.06
C VAL A 71 -15.71 -7.17 8.80
N PHE A 72 -14.44 -6.79 8.74
CA PHE A 72 -13.40 -7.32 9.60
C PHE A 72 -13.01 -6.26 10.61
N TRP A 73 -12.99 -6.62 11.89
CA TRP A 73 -12.75 -5.68 12.96
C TRP A 73 -11.76 -6.21 14.00
N VAL A 74 -11.07 -5.28 14.68
CA VAL A 74 -9.96 -5.57 15.59
C VAL A 74 -10.38 -5.39 17.04
N GLU A 75 -10.28 -6.45 17.81
CA GLU A 75 -10.48 -6.46 19.27
C GLU A 75 -9.27 -5.88 19.98
N LEU A 76 -9.50 -5.02 20.97
CA LEU A 76 -8.49 -4.50 21.89
C LEU A 76 -8.57 -5.23 23.24
N ASP A 77 -7.41 -5.44 23.89
CA ASP A 77 -7.38 -5.85 25.30
C ASP A 77 -7.54 -4.65 26.24
N ASP A 78 -7.49 -4.92 27.54
CA ASP A 78 -7.61 -3.88 28.58
C ASP A 78 -6.49 -2.83 28.51
N SER A 79 -5.37 -3.16 27.88
CA SER A 79 -4.20 -2.30 27.70
C SER A 79 -4.15 -1.60 26.34
N TRP A 80 -5.26 -1.57 25.59
CA TRP A 80 -5.37 -1.04 24.21
C TRP A 80 -4.53 -1.78 23.17
N ARG A 81 -4.03 -2.98 23.48
CA ARG A 81 -3.32 -3.78 22.49
C ARG A 81 -4.31 -4.45 21.55
N PRO A 82 -4.21 -4.23 20.22
CA PRO A 82 -4.98 -4.99 19.24
C PRO A 82 -4.45 -6.43 19.20
N LEU A 83 -5.34 -7.39 19.48
CA LEU A 83 -4.94 -8.79 19.68
C LEU A 83 -5.71 -9.80 18.85
N ALA A 84 -6.85 -9.45 18.32
CA ALA A 84 -7.64 -10.41 17.54
C ALA A 84 -8.41 -9.73 16.42
N VAL A 85 -8.67 -10.49 15.36
CA VAL A 85 -9.52 -10.08 14.24
C VAL A 85 -10.78 -10.94 14.23
N TRP A 86 -11.89 -10.25 14.10
CA TRP A 86 -13.21 -10.84 13.99
C TRP A 86 -13.81 -10.56 12.62
N ARG A 87 -14.67 -11.45 12.16
CA ARG A 87 -15.42 -11.34 10.92
C ARG A 87 -16.90 -11.23 11.22
N HIS A 88 -17.53 -10.23 10.66
CA HIS A 88 -18.95 -9.94 10.76
C HIS A 88 -19.60 -9.97 9.36
N ARG A 89 -20.77 -10.57 9.24
CA ARG A 89 -21.59 -10.48 8.03
C ARG A 89 -22.60 -9.34 8.17
N VAL A 90 -22.53 -8.35 7.29
CA VAL A 90 -23.44 -7.20 7.29
C VAL A 90 -24.92 -7.67 7.25
N GLY A 91 -25.73 -7.11 8.13
CA GLY A 91 -27.14 -7.46 8.29
C GLY A 91 -27.39 -8.60 9.28
N THR A 92 -26.36 -9.04 10.03
CA THR A 92 -26.53 -10.07 11.09
C THR A 92 -26.26 -9.49 12.47
N ALA A 93 -26.56 -10.24 13.52
CA ALA A 93 -26.26 -9.80 14.89
C ALA A 93 -24.76 -9.96 15.20
N VAL A 94 -24.15 -8.96 15.86
CA VAL A 94 -22.72 -8.94 16.21
C VAL A 94 -22.32 -10.12 17.11
N GLU A 95 -23.25 -10.67 17.88
CA GLU A 95 -23.05 -11.87 18.69
C GLU A 95 -22.78 -13.13 17.87
N SER A 96 -23.05 -13.09 16.57
CA SER A 96 -22.75 -14.17 15.63
C SER A 96 -21.36 -14.07 14.99
N ASP A 97 -20.60 -13.04 15.31
CA ASP A 97 -19.27 -12.80 14.76
C ASP A 97 -18.29 -13.94 15.10
N VAL A 98 -17.38 -14.16 14.18
CA VAL A 98 -16.40 -15.24 14.27
C VAL A 98 -15.00 -14.66 14.46
N CYS A 99 -14.32 -15.06 15.54
CA CYS A 99 -12.90 -14.75 15.70
C CYS A 99 -12.10 -15.56 14.67
N VAL A 100 -11.48 -14.85 13.71
CA VAL A 100 -10.73 -15.48 12.61
C VAL A 100 -9.22 -15.52 12.84
N TYR A 101 -8.74 -14.68 13.74
CA TYR A 101 -7.34 -14.67 14.16
C TYR A 101 -7.22 -14.16 15.60
N ARG A 102 -6.32 -14.76 16.38
CA ARG A 102 -5.98 -14.27 17.71
C ARG A 102 -4.49 -14.43 17.97
N GLU A 103 -3.84 -13.31 18.26
CA GLU A 103 -2.44 -13.25 18.62
C GLU A 103 -2.27 -13.49 20.14
N THR A 104 -1.51 -14.50 20.49
CA THR A 104 -1.29 -14.90 21.88
C THR A 104 0.00 -14.34 22.47
N ASP A 105 0.92 -13.88 21.64
CA ASP A 105 2.16 -13.27 22.07
C ASP A 105 1.94 -11.77 22.30
N GLU A 106 2.06 -11.34 23.56
CA GLU A 106 1.80 -9.95 23.97
C GLU A 106 2.75 -8.92 23.32
N ARG A 107 3.84 -9.37 22.73
CA ARG A 107 4.77 -8.50 21.99
C ARG A 107 4.21 -8.03 20.65
N PHE A 108 3.21 -8.71 20.11
CA PHE A 108 2.67 -8.48 18.79
C PHE A 108 1.35 -7.70 18.82
N TRP A 109 1.20 -6.83 17.87
CA TRP A 109 0.01 -6.05 17.61
C TRP A 109 -0.59 -6.49 16.28
N VAL A 110 -1.91 -6.43 16.17
CA VAL A 110 -2.65 -6.96 15.04
C VAL A 110 -3.40 -5.84 14.33
N GLY A 111 -3.38 -5.86 13.00
CA GLY A 111 -4.20 -5.01 12.15
C GLY A 111 -4.89 -5.82 11.05
N VAL A 112 -5.95 -5.27 10.49
CA VAL A 112 -6.65 -5.87 9.35
C VAL A 112 -6.98 -4.79 8.32
N GLY A 113 -6.93 -5.17 7.05
CA GLY A 113 -7.27 -4.31 5.92
C GLY A 113 -7.52 -5.11 4.64
N ILE A 114 -7.79 -4.39 3.58
CA ILE A 114 -7.90 -4.95 2.23
C ILE A 114 -6.62 -4.63 1.48
N SER A 115 -6.11 -5.61 0.73
CA SER A 115 -4.95 -5.39 -0.14
C SER A 115 -5.24 -4.32 -1.20
N PHE A 116 -4.20 -3.63 -1.65
CA PHE A 116 -4.33 -2.53 -2.61
C PHE A 116 -5.03 -2.96 -3.92
N ASP A 117 -4.79 -4.18 -4.37
CA ASP A 117 -5.47 -4.77 -5.53
C ASP A 117 -6.90 -5.26 -5.24
N GLU A 118 -7.41 -5.03 -4.02
CA GLU A 118 -8.75 -5.43 -3.54
C GLU A 118 -9.05 -6.93 -3.64
N ARG A 119 -8.04 -7.77 -3.81
CA ARG A 119 -8.21 -9.22 -4.00
C ARG A 119 -8.08 -10.02 -2.71
N ASN A 120 -7.43 -9.46 -1.70
CA ASN A 120 -7.15 -10.14 -0.45
C ASN A 120 -7.58 -9.32 0.77
N ILE A 121 -8.07 -10.01 1.78
CA ILE A 121 -8.18 -9.53 3.14
C ILE A 121 -6.84 -9.85 3.80
N VAL A 122 -6.20 -8.87 4.42
CA VAL A 122 -4.84 -8.99 4.95
C VAL A 122 -4.85 -8.71 6.44
N ILE A 123 -4.26 -9.61 7.22
CA ILE A 123 -3.97 -9.40 8.63
C ILE A 123 -2.46 -9.20 8.75
N GLY A 124 -2.06 -8.02 9.22
CA GLY A 124 -0.68 -7.77 9.63
C GLY A 124 -0.53 -7.99 11.13
N THR A 125 0.52 -8.68 11.54
CA THR A 125 0.88 -8.78 12.95
C THR A 125 2.36 -8.50 13.12
N GLY A 126 2.71 -7.66 14.10
CA GLY A 126 4.09 -7.18 14.24
C GLY A 126 4.47 -6.83 15.67
N SER A 127 5.73 -7.08 15.97
CA SER A 127 6.45 -6.61 17.15
C SER A 127 7.45 -5.51 16.73
N LYS A 128 8.43 -5.19 17.57
CA LYS A 128 9.47 -4.21 17.25
C LYS A 128 10.48 -4.69 16.20
N THR A 129 10.63 -6.00 16.02
CA THR A 129 11.69 -6.59 15.18
C THR A 129 11.21 -7.77 14.36
N THR A 130 9.91 -8.08 14.41
CA THR A 130 9.37 -9.27 13.74
C THR A 130 7.97 -8.98 13.24
N THR A 131 7.71 -9.30 11.98
CA THR A 131 6.38 -9.16 11.37
C THR A 131 5.90 -10.47 10.76
N GLU A 132 4.59 -10.57 10.55
CA GLU A 132 3.96 -11.64 9.79
C GLU A 132 2.70 -11.09 9.11
N VAL A 133 2.48 -11.50 7.88
CA VAL A 133 1.30 -11.15 7.11
C VAL A 133 0.51 -12.42 6.82
N LEU A 134 -0.78 -12.39 7.12
CA LEU A 134 -1.72 -13.45 6.75
C LEU A 134 -2.68 -12.91 5.70
N MET A 135 -3.11 -13.77 4.80
CA MET A 135 -4.02 -13.40 3.71
C MET A 135 -5.19 -14.36 3.60
N LEU A 136 -6.29 -13.82 3.09
CA LEU A 136 -7.50 -14.57 2.74
C LEU A 136 -8.10 -13.93 1.48
N PRO A 137 -8.39 -14.69 0.40
CA PRO A 137 -9.02 -14.11 -0.77
C PRO A 137 -10.38 -13.47 -0.45
N VAL A 138 -10.61 -12.26 -0.93
CA VAL A 138 -11.90 -11.54 -0.80
C VAL A 138 -13.07 -12.37 -1.36
N ALA A 139 -12.82 -13.17 -2.39
CA ALA A 139 -13.82 -14.05 -2.99
C ALA A 139 -14.32 -15.17 -2.05
N THR A 140 -13.58 -15.48 -0.99
CA THR A 140 -13.92 -16.53 -0.02
C THR A 140 -13.78 -16.04 1.43
N PRO A 141 -14.52 -15.00 1.83
CA PRO A 141 -14.33 -14.32 3.11
C PRO A 141 -14.61 -15.21 4.34
N GLU A 142 -15.31 -16.33 4.13
CA GLU A 142 -15.58 -17.33 5.18
C GLU A 142 -14.45 -18.38 5.33
N GLY A 143 -13.41 -18.30 4.50
CA GLY A 143 -12.25 -19.19 4.55
C GLY A 143 -11.35 -18.98 5.77
N GLU A 144 -10.21 -19.65 5.77
CA GLU A 144 -9.18 -19.52 6.79
C GLU A 144 -8.02 -18.68 6.28
N PHE A 145 -7.52 -17.79 7.13
CA PHE A 145 -6.32 -17.01 6.86
C PHE A 145 -5.09 -17.90 6.81
N GLN A 146 -4.24 -17.66 5.83
CA GLN A 146 -2.97 -18.36 5.66
C GLN A 146 -1.82 -17.36 5.79
N ALA A 147 -0.75 -17.76 6.50
CA ALA A 147 0.46 -16.96 6.53
C ALA A 147 1.02 -16.83 5.11
N PHE A 148 1.24 -15.59 4.65
CA PHE A 148 1.87 -15.35 3.36
C PHE A 148 3.32 -15.83 3.38
N ILE A 149 4.10 -15.36 4.35
CA ILE A 149 5.41 -15.88 4.71
C ILE A 149 5.37 -16.15 6.22
N PRO A 150 5.65 -17.39 6.68
CA PRO A 150 5.62 -17.70 8.10
C PRO A 150 6.58 -16.85 8.91
N ARG A 151 6.16 -16.45 10.09
CA ARG A 151 6.93 -15.65 11.06
C ARG A 151 8.32 -16.23 11.30
N GLN A 152 9.31 -15.34 11.24
CA GLN A 152 10.68 -15.64 11.61
C GLN A 152 11.17 -14.56 12.59
N ASN A 153 11.75 -14.98 13.71
CA ASN A 153 12.24 -14.05 14.72
C ASN A 153 13.29 -13.09 14.13
N ASP A 154 13.18 -11.82 14.51
CA ASP A 154 14.04 -10.72 14.07
C ASP A 154 14.04 -10.46 12.56
N ILE A 155 13.02 -10.96 11.88
CA ILE A 155 12.76 -10.62 10.49
C ILE A 155 11.51 -9.75 10.40
N GLU A 156 11.70 -8.59 9.81
CA GLU A 156 10.64 -7.67 9.44
C GLU A 156 10.38 -7.80 7.94
N TYR A 157 9.11 -7.87 7.56
CA TYR A 157 8.70 -7.77 6.17
C TYR A 157 7.32 -7.15 6.05
N ASP A 158 7.08 -6.51 4.94
CA ASP A 158 5.77 -6.03 4.49
C ASP A 158 5.48 -6.55 3.09
N VAL A 159 4.19 -6.65 2.73
CA VAL A 159 3.75 -7.20 1.45
C VAL A 159 2.72 -6.29 0.81
N SER A 160 3.00 -5.86 -0.40
CA SER A 160 2.04 -5.22 -1.28
C SER A 160 1.61 -6.20 -2.37
N PHE A 161 0.32 -6.52 -2.40
CA PHE A 161 -0.26 -7.34 -3.46
C PHE A 161 -0.61 -6.49 -4.66
N ALA A 162 -0.30 -6.99 -5.85
CA ALA A 162 -0.56 -6.30 -7.10
C ALA A 162 -0.95 -7.28 -8.22
N CYS A 163 -1.48 -6.72 -9.29
CA CYS A 163 -1.83 -7.48 -10.47
C CYS A 163 -1.45 -6.69 -11.73
N PHE A 164 -0.76 -7.35 -12.65
CA PHE A 164 -0.62 -6.85 -14.02
C PHE A 164 -1.77 -7.42 -14.86
N GLU A 165 -2.86 -6.67 -14.90
CA GLU A 165 -4.10 -7.08 -15.53
C GLU A 165 -3.90 -7.30 -17.04
N GLY A 166 -4.33 -8.46 -17.53
CA GLY A 166 -4.24 -8.82 -18.93
C GLY A 166 -2.83 -8.93 -19.52
N ALA A 167 -1.78 -8.86 -18.70
CA ALA A 167 -0.39 -8.86 -19.18
C ALA A 167 0.15 -10.26 -19.47
N GLY A 168 -0.50 -11.31 -18.98
CA GLY A 168 -0.08 -12.69 -19.18
C GLY A 168 -0.48 -13.26 -20.54
N GLU A 169 -0.14 -14.54 -20.77
CA GLU A 169 -0.52 -15.25 -21.99
C GLU A 169 -2.04 -15.26 -22.20
N ASN A 170 -2.46 -14.98 -23.42
CA ASN A 170 -3.88 -14.88 -23.80
C ASN A 170 -4.69 -13.84 -23.02
N GLY A 171 -4.03 -12.80 -22.51
CA GLY A 171 -4.69 -11.75 -21.75
C GLY A 171 -5.03 -12.16 -20.31
N ALA A 172 -4.35 -13.16 -19.77
CA ALA A 172 -4.53 -13.56 -18.37
C ALA A 172 -3.91 -12.52 -17.42
N ASP A 173 -4.48 -12.42 -16.24
CA ASP A 173 -3.94 -11.62 -15.15
C ASP A 173 -2.65 -12.24 -14.60
N VAL A 174 -1.74 -11.38 -14.15
CA VAL A 174 -0.47 -11.77 -13.53
C VAL A 174 -0.44 -11.22 -12.10
N PRO A 175 -0.95 -11.99 -11.11
CA PRO A 175 -0.85 -11.61 -9.72
C PRO A 175 0.58 -11.74 -9.22
N LEU A 176 1.02 -10.78 -8.43
CA LEU A 176 2.34 -10.74 -7.81
C LEU A 176 2.28 -10.16 -6.41
N ALA A 177 3.28 -10.46 -5.63
CA ALA A 177 3.53 -9.82 -4.34
C ALA A 177 4.89 -9.12 -4.37
N VAL A 178 4.90 -7.89 -3.89
CA VAL A 178 6.12 -7.11 -3.66
C VAL A 178 6.41 -7.15 -2.18
N VAL A 179 7.54 -7.72 -1.81
CA VAL A 179 7.93 -7.98 -0.43
C VAL A 179 9.12 -7.11 -0.06
N TYR A 180 8.92 -6.21 0.87
CA TYR A 180 9.96 -5.39 1.48
C TYR A 180 10.40 -6.07 2.78
N HIS A 181 11.70 -6.40 2.94
CA HIS A 181 12.16 -7.19 4.08
C HIS A 181 13.64 -6.98 4.43
N ASN A 182 14.01 -7.36 5.66
CA ASN A 182 15.38 -7.27 6.15
C ASN A 182 16.10 -8.65 6.30
N ALA A 183 15.56 -9.71 5.69
CA ALA A 183 16.03 -11.07 5.93
C ALA A 183 17.48 -11.33 5.49
N ALA A 184 17.89 -10.79 4.36
CA ALA A 184 19.24 -10.92 3.83
C ALA A 184 20.06 -9.64 3.96
N ASN A 185 19.39 -8.51 4.14
CA ASN A 185 20.02 -7.20 4.21
C ASN A 185 19.39 -6.36 5.34
N PRO A 186 20.13 -5.96 6.38
CA PRO A 186 19.62 -5.15 7.48
C PRO A 186 19.15 -3.73 7.03
N ASN A 187 19.58 -3.26 5.86
CA ASN A 187 19.10 -2.02 5.23
C ASN A 187 17.96 -2.27 4.24
N PHE A 188 17.29 -3.40 4.38
CA PHE A 188 16.15 -3.86 3.61
C PHE A 188 16.43 -4.12 2.12
N GLU A 189 15.60 -4.94 1.55
CA GLU A 189 15.53 -5.24 0.13
C GLU A 189 14.08 -5.49 -0.30
N ILE A 190 13.84 -5.43 -1.59
CA ILE A 190 12.52 -5.65 -2.18
C ILE A 190 12.60 -6.80 -3.16
N ASP A 191 11.80 -7.83 -2.90
CA ASP A 191 11.60 -8.97 -3.76
C ASP A 191 10.24 -8.91 -4.46
N VAL A 192 10.16 -9.39 -5.68
CA VAL A 192 8.90 -9.61 -6.39
C VAL A 192 8.66 -11.10 -6.55
N ILE A 193 7.55 -11.58 -6.00
CA ILE A 193 7.15 -12.99 -6.05
C ILE A 193 6.04 -13.16 -7.10
N ASP A 194 6.22 -14.14 -8.00
CA ASP A 194 5.18 -14.56 -8.94
C ASP A 194 4.15 -15.44 -8.22
N MET A 195 2.92 -14.99 -8.12
CA MET A 195 1.86 -15.71 -7.43
C MET A 195 1.09 -16.70 -8.32
N ARG A 196 1.48 -16.87 -9.59
CA ARG A 196 0.80 -17.81 -10.50
C ARG A 196 1.14 -19.27 -10.28
N GLY A 197 2.17 -19.58 -9.54
CA GLY A 197 2.75 -20.92 -9.46
C GLY A 197 2.23 -21.79 -8.33
N HIS A 198 1.97 -21.19 -7.19
CA HIS A 198 1.52 -21.93 -6.00
C HIS A 198 0.84 -21.02 -4.98
N GLU A 199 0.13 -21.62 -4.06
CA GLU A 199 -0.52 -20.96 -2.94
C GLU A 199 0.46 -20.72 -1.78
N PRO A 200 0.16 -19.80 -0.84
CA PRO A 200 0.95 -19.63 0.38
C PRO A 200 1.11 -20.95 1.17
N PRO A 201 2.15 -21.13 1.97
CA PRO A 201 3.13 -20.11 2.33
C PRO A 201 4.28 -19.98 1.33
N TYR A 202 4.69 -18.74 1.08
CA TYR A 202 5.90 -18.38 0.35
C TYR A 202 7.12 -18.30 1.29
N ARG A 203 8.31 -18.02 0.73
CA ARG A 203 9.55 -17.87 1.49
C ARG A 203 10.25 -16.58 1.13
N LEU A 204 10.89 -15.97 2.12
CA LEU A 204 11.82 -14.87 1.88
C LEU A 204 12.93 -15.31 0.96
N GLY A 205 13.30 -14.47 -0.02
CA GLY A 205 14.26 -14.81 -1.06
C GLY A 205 13.74 -15.75 -2.16
N GLU A 206 12.45 -16.07 -2.18
CA GLU A 206 11.83 -16.83 -3.29
C GLU A 206 11.59 -15.97 -4.51
N GLY A 207 11.41 -14.66 -4.29
CA GLY A 207 11.20 -13.67 -5.33
C GLY A 207 12.48 -13.27 -6.06
N VAL A 208 12.32 -12.39 -7.03
CA VAL A 208 13.41 -11.70 -7.71
C VAL A 208 13.68 -10.39 -6.99
N CYS A 209 14.87 -10.19 -6.45
CA CYS A 209 15.26 -8.94 -5.83
C CYS A 209 15.32 -7.83 -6.88
N ILE A 210 14.60 -6.74 -6.64
CA ILE A 210 14.52 -5.59 -7.55
C ILE A 210 15.16 -4.33 -6.99
N ALA A 211 15.35 -4.25 -5.69
CA ALA A 211 16.06 -3.18 -5.01
C ALA A 211 16.56 -3.67 -3.64
N ALA A 212 17.67 -3.15 -3.16
CA ALA A 212 18.19 -3.47 -1.84
C ALA A 212 18.99 -2.29 -1.26
N GLY A 213 19.00 -2.11 0.07
CA GLY A 213 19.84 -1.14 0.74
C GLY A 213 21.33 -1.53 0.70
N SER A 214 22.23 -0.62 1.04
CA SER A 214 23.64 -0.92 1.11
C SER A 214 23.90 -2.03 2.10
N PRO A 215 24.74 -3.04 1.77
CA PRO A 215 25.11 -4.07 2.72
C PRO A 215 25.80 -3.45 3.95
N TYR A 216 25.50 -3.98 5.11
CA TYR A 216 26.09 -3.51 6.36
C TYR A 216 27.62 -3.67 6.32
N GLY A 217 28.35 -2.61 6.63
CA GLY A 217 29.83 -2.62 6.63
C GLY A 217 30.48 -2.18 5.32
N CYS A 218 29.73 -1.70 4.34
CA CYS A 218 30.28 -1.16 3.07
C CYS A 218 30.98 0.19 3.21
N GLU A 219 31.22 0.70 4.40
CA GLU A 219 32.03 1.90 4.61
C GLU A 219 33.46 1.77 4.04
N HIS A 220 33.86 0.58 3.63
CA HIS A 220 35.20 0.29 3.12
C HIS A 220 35.25 -0.55 1.84
N GLY A 221 34.20 -0.51 1.02
CA GLY A 221 34.37 -0.67 -0.41
C GLY A 221 34.47 -2.08 -0.98
N GLU A 222 34.23 -3.16 -0.25
CA GLU A 222 34.12 -4.49 -0.84
C GLU A 222 32.92 -5.26 -0.29
N PRO A 223 31.86 -5.42 -1.09
CA PRO A 223 30.78 -6.31 -0.72
C PRO A 223 31.16 -7.75 -1.04
N ASP A 224 31.44 -8.54 -0.01
CA ASP A 224 31.72 -9.96 -0.11
C ASP A 224 30.49 -10.83 -0.44
N LYS A 225 29.38 -10.27 -0.94
CA LYS A 225 28.16 -11.04 -1.17
C LYS A 225 27.53 -10.81 -2.55
N PRO A 226 27.06 -11.89 -3.22
CA PRO A 226 26.46 -11.86 -4.57
C PRO A 226 25.22 -10.96 -4.74
N ILE A 227 24.54 -10.61 -3.63
CA ILE A 227 23.36 -9.71 -3.60
C ILE A 227 23.67 -8.35 -4.21
N THR A 228 24.87 -7.83 -4.06
CA THR A 228 25.28 -6.54 -4.61
C THR A 228 25.26 -6.48 -6.12
N GLU A 229 25.58 -7.55 -6.79
CA GLU A 229 25.64 -7.56 -8.26
C GLU A 229 24.24 -7.67 -8.89
N ALA A 230 23.36 -8.48 -8.32
CA ALA A 230 21.95 -8.52 -8.71
C ALA A 230 21.24 -7.17 -8.40
N TYR A 231 21.57 -6.56 -7.30
CA TYR A 231 21.11 -5.28 -6.85
C TYR A 231 21.52 -4.11 -7.74
N PHE A 232 22.79 -3.96 -8.05
CA PHE A 232 23.28 -2.94 -8.98
C PHE A 232 22.70 -3.10 -10.39
N ASN A 233 22.21 -4.28 -10.74
CA ASN A 233 21.52 -4.52 -12.00
C ASN A 233 20.00 -4.25 -11.94
N ALA A 234 19.41 -4.20 -10.75
CA ALA A 234 17.98 -3.99 -10.59
C ALA A 234 17.59 -2.51 -10.58
N VAL A 235 18.34 -1.67 -9.86
CA VAL A 235 18.13 -0.22 -9.82
C VAL A 235 18.98 0.45 -10.89
N ASN A 236 18.50 1.55 -11.46
CA ASN A 236 19.25 2.29 -12.48
C ASN A 236 20.68 2.58 -11.99
N PRO A 237 21.74 2.15 -12.69
CA PRO A 237 23.11 2.38 -12.28
C PRO A 237 23.45 3.86 -11.98
N ALA A 238 22.73 4.80 -12.62
CA ALA A 238 22.93 6.23 -12.38
C ALA A 238 22.49 6.67 -10.97
N ILE A 239 21.50 5.99 -10.39
CA ILE A 239 21.02 6.25 -9.02
C ILE A 239 22.04 5.76 -7.98
N LEU A 240 22.77 4.71 -8.32
CA LEU A 240 23.68 4.02 -7.41
C LEU A 240 25.14 4.49 -7.53
N GLN A 241 25.51 5.16 -8.60
CA GLN A 241 26.86 5.67 -8.79
C GLN A 241 27.17 6.75 -7.73
N GLY A 242 27.84 6.35 -6.68
CA GLY A 242 28.28 7.23 -5.60
C GLY A 242 27.37 7.28 -4.38
N ALA A 243 26.29 6.51 -4.37
CA ALA A 243 25.38 6.43 -3.23
C ALA A 243 26.04 5.64 -2.08
N HIS A 244 26.67 6.36 -1.16
CA HIS A 244 27.08 5.81 0.12
C HIS A 244 25.85 5.73 1.04
N GLY A 245 25.67 4.58 1.72
CA GLY A 245 24.61 4.45 2.70
C GLY A 245 23.20 4.47 2.10
N LEU A 246 23.00 3.80 0.96
CA LEU A 246 21.70 3.62 0.36
C LEU A 246 20.78 2.82 1.30
N GLY A 247 19.66 3.41 1.70
CA GLY A 247 18.60 2.76 2.46
C GLY A 247 17.31 2.75 1.66
N ILE A 248 16.68 1.60 1.52
CA ILE A 248 15.34 1.51 0.93
C ILE A 248 14.31 1.89 1.99
N GLU A 249 13.42 2.82 1.67
CA GLU A 249 12.37 3.26 2.58
C GLU A 249 10.99 2.65 2.23
N GLY A 250 10.76 2.31 0.97
CA GLY A 250 9.52 1.68 0.56
C GLY A 250 9.34 1.64 -0.94
N ILE A 251 8.29 0.94 -1.34
CA ILE A 251 7.81 0.83 -2.71
C ILE A 251 6.30 0.94 -2.71
N ALA A 252 5.73 1.66 -3.67
CA ALA A 252 4.29 1.75 -3.85
C ALA A 252 3.93 1.41 -5.30
N LEU A 253 2.87 0.61 -5.42
CA LEU A 253 2.32 0.20 -6.71
C LEU A 253 1.06 1.02 -6.98
N HIS A 254 1.15 1.92 -7.92
CA HIS A 254 0.04 2.75 -8.37
C HIS A 254 -0.64 2.13 -9.59
N ARG A 255 -1.71 2.74 -10.07
CA ARG A 255 -2.43 2.24 -11.26
C ARG A 255 -1.55 2.17 -12.48
N ASN A 256 -0.78 3.25 -12.72
CA ASN A 256 -0.06 3.45 -13.96
C ASN A 256 1.46 3.33 -13.79
N PHE A 257 1.97 3.39 -12.56
CA PHE A 257 3.40 3.36 -12.29
C PHE A 257 3.73 2.68 -10.95
N VAL A 258 5.00 2.46 -10.72
CA VAL A 258 5.59 1.98 -9.47
C VAL A 258 6.57 3.04 -9.00
N SER A 259 6.48 3.47 -7.75
CA SER A 259 7.44 4.38 -7.14
C SER A 259 8.30 3.67 -6.11
N LEU A 260 9.57 4.07 -6.05
CA LEU A 260 10.56 3.58 -5.09
C LEU A 260 11.07 4.76 -4.28
N SER A 261 10.90 4.72 -2.96
CA SER A 261 11.45 5.71 -2.04
C SER A 261 12.72 5.16 -1.39
N TYR A 262 13.77 5.97 -1.37
CA TYR A 262 15.05 5.55 -0.81
C TYR A 262 15.85 6.76 -0.31
N ARG A 263 16.86 6.51 0.53
CA ARG A 263 17.86 7.49 0.95
C ARG A 263 19.21 7.16 0.34
N ALA A 264 19.88 8.20 -0.14
CA ALA A 264 21.27 8.13 -0.57
C ALA A 264 22.02 9.33 0.02
N ASP A 265 23.18 9.09 0.63
CA ASP A 265 23.96 10.13 1.32
C ASP A 265 23.13 10.92 2.37
N GLY A 266 22.15 10.25 3.01
CA GLY A 266 21.25 10.85 4.00
C GLY A 266 20.09 11.67 3.42
N GLN A 267 20.04 11.85 2.10
CA GLN A 267 18.97 12.61 1.44
C GLN A 267 17.87 11.67 0.91
N PRO A 268 16.60 12.10 1.00
CA PRO A 268 15.49 11.35 0.44
C PRO A 268 15.46 11.46 -1.10
N HIS A 269 15.15 10.38 -1.77
CA HIS A 269 15.02 10.27 -3.21
C HIS A 269 13.79 9.46 -3.57
N VAL A 270 13.21 9.76 -4.71
CA VAL A 270 12.12 8.99 -5.30
C VAL A 270 12.49 8.62 -6.73
N ALA A 271 12.25 7.37 -7.10
CA ALA A 271 12.38 6.91 -8.47
C ALA A 271 11.08 6.20 -8.89
N TYR A 272 10.83 6.13 -10.17
CA TYR A 272 9.64 5.52 -10.72
C TYR A 272 9.92 4.68 -11.96
N MET A 273 8.99 3.80 -12.28
CA MET A 273 8.87 3.18 -13.61
C MET A 273 7.40 2.98 -13.96
N THR A 274 7.05 2.94 -15.25
CA THR A 274 5.66 2.68 -15.63
C THR A 274 5.25 1.25 -15.26
N LYS A 275 4.00 1.04 -14.89
CA LYS A 275 3.46 -0.29 -14.57
C LYS A 275 3.57 -1.24 -15.78
N SER A 276 3.43 -0.73 -16.99
CA SER A 276 3.60 -1.52 -18.22
C SER A 276 5.04 -1.98 -18.43
N ALA A 277 6.04 -1.13 -18.12
CA ALA A 277 7.45 -1.52 -18.15
C ALA A 277 7.77 -2.55 -17.07
N ALA A 278 7.23 -2.36 -15.84
CA ALA A 278 7.37 -3.32 -14.76
C ALA A 278 6.80 -4.69 -15.15
N ALA A 279 5.62 -4.74 -15.75
CA ALA A 279 5.00 -5.96 -16.23
C ALA A 279 5.84 -6.64 -17.33
N ALA A 280 6.33 -5.87 -18.31
CA ALA A 280 7.14 -6.41 -19.39
C ALA A 280 8.48 -6.98 -18.89
N ASP A 281 9.12 -6.30 -17.92
CA ASP A 281 10.37 -6.77 -17.33
C ASP A 281 10.15 -8.01 -16.45
N PHE A 282 9.08 -8.01 -15.64
CA PHE A 282 8.71 -9.15 -14.82
C PHE A 282 8.48 -10.42 -15.64
N LEU A 283 7.65 -10.32 -16.68
CA LEU A 283 7.34 -11.46 -17.58
C LEU A 283 8.54 -11.95 -18.37
N ALA A 284 9.49 -11.09 -18.65
CA ALA A 284 10.72 -11.43 -19.34
C ALA A 284 11.85 -11.89 -18.39
N GLY A 285 11.60 -11.93 -17.08
CA GLY A 285 12.63 -12.23 -16.05
C GLY A 285 13.76 -11.20 -16.03
N ARG A 286 13.46 -9.96 -16.40
CA ARG A 286 14.43 -8.87 -16.36
C ARG A 286 14.33 -8.09 -15.07
N PRO A 287 15.43 -7.50 -14.57
CA PRO A 287 15.41 -6.57 -13.44
C PRO A 287 14.55 -5.34 -13.75
N TRP A 288 13.85 -4.84 -12.74
CA TRP A 288 13.13 -3.57 -12.84
C TRP A 288 14.12 -2.42 -12.88
N ARG A 289 13.82 -1.40 -13.70
CA ARG A 289 14.66 -0.24 -13.87
C ARG A 289 13.88 1.02 -13.60
N PHE A 290 14.26 1.68 -12.52
CA PHE A 290 13.64 2.93 -12.09
C PHE A 290 14.37 4.13 -12.68
N THR A 291 13.62 5.20 -12.93
CA THR A 291 14.14 6.52 -13.29
C THR A 291 13.98 7.44 -12.08
N GLU A 292 15.06 8.07 -11.66
CA GLU A 292 15.01 9.02 -10.54
C GLU A 292 14.20 10.26 -10.93
N LEU A 293 13.31 10.70 -10.03
CA LEU A 293 12.63 11.98 -10.12
C LEU A 293 13.57 13.05 -9.56
N LEU A 294 14.04 13.90 -10.45
CA LEU A 294 14.84 15.03 -10.05
C LEU A 294 13.93 16.23 -9.79
N PRO A 295 14.05 16.91 -8.64
CA PRO A 295 13.31 18.14 -8.40
C PRO A 295 13.68 19.16 -9.49
N PRO A 296 12.75 20.00 -9.93
CA PRO A 296 13.10 21.14 -10.73
C PRO A 296 14.17 21.94 -9.97
N ALA A 297 15.15 22.51 -10.69
CA ALA A 297 16.22 23.29 -10.09
C ALA A 297 15.64 24.58 -9.47
N LEU A 298 15.10 24.44 -8.27
CA LEU A 298 14.61 25.53 -7.44
C LEU A 298 15.61 25.75 -6.31
N GLU A 299 15.77 26.98 -5.94
CA GLU A 299 16.83 27.46 -5.02
C GLU A 299 16.63 27.06 -3.55
N ASP A 300 15.62 26.26 -3.20
CA ASP A 300 15.30 25.96 -1.81
C ASP A 300 15.04 24.46 -1.57
N ASP A 301 15.33 24.00 -0.36
CA ASP A 301 15.23 22.64 0.16
C ASP A 301 13.85 21.99 -0.10
N TRP A 302 13.81 21.07 -1.05
CA TRP A 302 12.64 20.25 -1.32
C TRP A 302 12.87 18.82 -0.85
N ASP A 303 12.04 18.36 0.06
CA ASP A 303 11.92 16.94 0.36
C ASP A 303 10.91 16.32 -0.61
N MET A 304 11.37 15.49 -1.54
CA MET A 304 10.49 14.66 -2.35
C MET A 304 10.21 13.35 -1.62
N VAL A 305 8.96 13.14 -1.30
CA VAL A 305 8.47 11.88 -0.71
C VAL A 305 7.33 11.37 -1.58
N ALA A 306 7.36 10.09 -1.94
CA ALA A 306 6.18 9.45 -2.53
C ALA A 306 5.06 9.48 -1.49
N ASP A 307 3.90 10.00 -1.86
CA ASP A 307 2.74 10.03 -0.97
C ASP A 307 2.15 8.62 -0.88
N ASP A 308 2.21 8.01 0.29
CA ASP A 308 1.71 6.68 0.58
C ASP A 308 0.24 6.66 1.08
N ARG A 309 -0.40 7.84 1.11
CA ARG A 309 -1.83 7.97 1.48
C ARG A 309 -2.79 7.48 0.41
N GLU A 310 -2.37 6.58 -0.43
CA GLU A 310 -3.05 6.10 -1.62
C GLU A 310 -4.14 5.08 -1.34
N ASN A 311 -4.25 4.67 -0.08
CA ASN A 311 -5.07 3.53 0.30
C ASN A 311 -6.58 3.79 0.28
N PHE A 312 -7.02 4.96 -0.18
CA PHE A 312 -8.44 5.29 -0.01
C PHE A 312 -9.36 4.88 -1.15
N THR A 313 -8.89 4.58 -2.32
CA THR A 313 -9.76 4.10 -3.42
C THR A 313 -8.97 3.48 -4.55
N GLY A 314 -7.87 2.83 -4.21
CA GLY A 314 -7.04 2.17 -5.19
C GLY A 314 -6.66 3.15 -6.30
N ASP A 315 -5.59 3.89 -6.15
CA ASP A 315 -4.99 4.50 -7.26
C ASP A 315 -5.20 5.99 -7.56
N HIS A 316 -4.36 6.75 -6.96
CA HIS A 316 -4.42 8.20 -7.13
C HIS A 316 -3.11 8.82 -7.59
N GLY A 317 -2.06 7.99 -7.80
CA GLY A 317 -0.83 8.47 -8.40
C GLY A 317 -0.96 8.47 -9.94
N GLU A 318 -0.71 9.59 -10.57
CA GLU A 318 -0.69 9.72 -12.01
C GLU A 318 0.60 10.40 -12.48
N ILE A 319 1.28 9.76 -13.42
CA ILE A 319 2.32 10.43 -14.20
C ILE A 319 1.62 11.13 -15.35
N LEU A 320 1.50 12.44 -15.30
CA LEU A 320 0.77 13.19 -16.31
C LEU A 320 1.44 13.15 -17.67
N TRP A 321 2.75 13.07 -17.70
CA TRP A 321 3.50 12.79 -18.94
C TRP A 321 4.93 12.34 -18.65
N THR A 322 5.48 11.59 -19.56
CA THR A 322 6.91 11.33 -19.70
C THR A 322 7.38 11.89 -21.05
N GLU A 323 8.69 11.97 -21.32
CA GLU A 323 9.19 12.40 -22.62
C GLU A 323 8.63 11.58 -23.80
N ASP A 324 8.30 10.32 -23.52
CA ASP A 324 7.79 9.37 -24.51
C ASP A 324 6.26 9.30 -24.58
N GLU A 325 5.57 9.92 -23.60
CA GLU A 325 4.12 9.84 -23.40
C GLU A 325 3.43 11.21 -23.40
N ALA A 326 4.07 12.22 -23.97
CA ALA A 326 3.43 13.53 -24.15
C ALA A 326 2.10 13.33 -24.90
N PRO A 327 0.96 13.85 -24.35
CA PRO A 327 -0.33 13.65 -24.98
C PRO A 327 -0.30 14.19 -26.41
N THR A 328 -0.56 13.29 -27.36
CA THR A 328 -0.63 13.65 -28.77
C THR A 328 -1.95 14.28 -29.18
N ASP A 329 -2.86 14.47 -28.22
CA ASP A 329 -4.21 14.94 -28.49
C ASP A 329 -4.58 16.14 -27.63
N HIS A 330 -4.16 17.31 -28.08
CA HIS A 330 -4.75 18.57 -27.64
C HIS A 330 -6.05 18.78 -28.38
N THR A 331 -7.16 18.28 -27.84
CA THR A 331 -8.46 18.84 -28.20
C THR A 331 -8.47 20.27 -27.66
N SER A 332 -8.32 21.20 -28.58
CA SER A 332 -8.35 22.61 -28.39
C SER A 332 -9.56 23.05 -27.56
N SER A 333 -9.39 23.41 -26.32
CA SER A 333 -10.21 24.42 -25.69
C SER A 333 -9.55 25.77 -25.99
N SER A 334 -10.27 26.57 -26.76
CA SER A 334 -9.90 27.90 -27.10
C SER A 334 -9.93 28.81 -25.87
N ASP A 335 -8.83 29.05 -25.24
CA ASP A 335 -8.57 30.28 -24.52
C ASP A 335 -7.06 30.55 -24.54
N GLY A 336 -6.73 31.68 -25.18
CA GLY A 336 -5.40 32.03 -25.59
C GLY A 336 -4.43 32.30 -24.41
N ALA A 337 -3.63 31.32 -24.14
CA ALA A 337 -2.32 31.51 -23.55
C ALA A 337 -1.33 30.77 -24.46
N SER A 338 -0.37 31.48 -24.98
CA SER A 338 0.72 30.95 -25.78
C SER A 338 1.60 30.08 -24.91
N ASP A 339 1.40 28.76 -24.98
CA ASP A 339 2.35 27.80 -24.44
C ASP A 339 3.49 27.58 -25.42
N ASP A 340 4.54 28.39 -25.26
CA ASP A 340 5.85 28.12 -25.84
C ASP A 340 6.56 27.05 -24.98
N HIS A 341 6.14 25.80 -25.08
CA HIS A 341 6.88 24.69 -24.49
C HIS A 341 7.90 24.15 -25.49
N LEU A 342 9.17 24.41 -25.18
CA LEU A 342 10.30 23.83 -25.89
C LEU A 342 10.39 22.33 -25.59
N PRO A 343 10.70 21.49 -26.58
CA PRO A 343 10.93 20.06 -26.35
C PRO A 343 12.12 19.86 -25.40
N GLY A 344 11.89 19.21 -24.28
CA GLY A 344 12.92 18.91 -23.28
C GLY A 344 12.69 19.50 -21.89
N GLU A 345 11.60 20.20 -21.64
CA GLU A 345 11.31 20.78 -20.34
C GLU A 345 10.38 19.90 -19.51
N THR A 346 10.91 19.52 -18.40
CA THR A 346 10.33 19.17 -17.09
C THR A 346 9.06 18.31 -17.09
N ARG A 347 9.27 17.08 -16.79
CA ARG A 347 8.21 16.12 -16.40
C ARG A 347 7.62 16.52 -15.06
N ARG A 348 6.29 16.53 -14.97
CA ARG A 348 5.59 16.80 -13.72
C ARG A 348 4.85 15.56 -13.28
N LEU A 349 5.12 15.14 -12.06
CA LEU A 349 4.35 14.12 -11.36
C LEU A 349 3.29 14.83 -10.52
N TYR A 350 2.03 14.41 -10.66
CA TYR A 350 0.96 14.88 -9.82
C TYR A 350 0.37 13.69 -9.08
N THR A 351 0.23 13.83 -7.78
CA THR A 351 -0.56 12.91 -6.97
C THR A 351 -1.89 13.56 -6.66
N ILE A 352 -2.97 12.92 -7.01
CA ILE A 352 -4.32 13.38 -6.67
C ILE A 352 -4.81 12.49 -5.54
N GLY A 353 -4.82 13.03 -4.32
CA GLY A 353 -5.44 12.36 -3.18
C GLY A 353 -6.96 12.52 -3.22
N VAL A 354 -7.72 11.44 -3.03
CA VAL A 354 -9.15 11.53 -2.76
C VAL A 354 -9.34 12.08 -1.35
N GLY A 355 -10.02 13.19 -1.24
CA GLY A 355 -10.26 13.85 0.06
C GLY A 355 -9.99 15.33 0.06
N GLY A 356 -9.78 15.95 -1.10
CA GLY A 356 -9.71 17.40 -1.24
C GLY A 356 -8.42 18.03 -0.70
N ASN A 357 -7.37 17.27 -0.56
CA ASN A 357 -6.06 17.86 -0.34
C ASN A 357 -5.59 18.51 -1.64
N PRO A 358 -5.02 19.72 -1.56
CA PRO A 358 -4.56 20.42 -2.73
C PRO A 358 -3.50 19.59 -3.44
N SER A 359 -3.62 19.52 -4.76
CA SER A 359 -2.55 19.07 -5.62
C SER A 359 -1.31 19.90 -5.30
N TYR A 360 -0.20 19.24 -4.99
CA TYR A 360 1.07 19.93 -4.93
C TYR A 360 1.49 20.21 -6.38
N GLU A 361 1.39 21.46 -6.81
CA GLU A 361 2.12 21.90 -7.98
C GLU A 361 3.60 21.92 -7.62
N ALA A 362 4.38 21.08 -8.28
CA ALA A 362 5.81 21.17 -8.28
C ALA A 362 6.27 22.16 -9.35
#